data_0db67b87941e04fb13c50b288744c182
#
_entry.id   0db67b87941e04fb13c50b288744c182
#
_cell.length_a   1.000
_cell.length_b   1.000
_cell.length_c   1.000
_cell.angle_alpha   90.00
_cell.angle_beta   90.00
_cell.angle_gamma   90.00
#
_symmetry.space_group_name_H-M   'P 1'
#
loop_
_entity.id
_entity.type
_entity.pdbx_description
1 polymer ?
#
loop_
_entity_poly.entity_id
_entity_poly.type
_entity_poly.pdbx_seq_one_letter_code
_entity_poly.pdbx_strand_id
1 'polypeptide(L)'
;RLWEARVLLLGEPRAGKTTLRRKLRSPKATMPTDAESTKGIEIEVETYKCALKRADEVYKMQYHLWDFGGQDMYRLLHQLFVSEQAVYVIVTDTDRNKNEEEIDFWLETIQRLGKDKNGKYGPVILLQNPKTNREGSSFPDLKKRYKDLWLQQENFVINLNRIASDKPEFDQMELSRFRHFKNYLENSFHQLDHLGQDMPRQWVRIRKNLSKLVSENWITLETFRAICEKEHIKEDKEQEDLLKIFHILGFVLHYDTGLLRGMIILNKEWATDALYRVLDDEIVRANNGWFVKADAKKIWHDKKYQDRESELLLLMQEFKLTYYNETSKKYIVPSKLPEDTEELPEWNTSGNV
;
A
#
# COMPACT_ATOMS: atom_id res chain seq x y z
N ARG A 1 13.57 21.13 -5.59
CA ARG A 1 13.93 19.71 -5.52
C ARG A 1 12.87 18.93 -4.76
N LEU A 2 12.67 17.67 -5.11
CA LEU A 2 11.71 16.76 -4.49
C LEU A 2 12.34 16.12 -3.24
N TRP A 3 11.78 16.44 -2.08
CA TRP A 3 12.18 15.90 -0.77
C TRP A 3 10.96 15.31 -0.06
N GLU A 4 10.29 14.41 -0.77
CA GLU A 4 9.10 13.71 -0.26
C GLU A 4 9.26 12.22 -0.48
N ALA A 5 8.91 11.40 0.52
CA ALA A 5 8.91 9.96 0.44
C ALA A 5 7.56 9.38 0.88
N ARG A 6 7.27 8.16 0.48
CA ARG A 6 6.13 7.38 0.94
C ARG A 6 6.59 6.19 1.75
N VAL A 7 5.95 5.98 2.89
CA VAL A 7 6.14 4.83 3.76
C VAL A 7 4.82 4.10 3.89
N LEU A 8 4.81 2.80 3.59
CA LEU A 8 3.64 1.95 3.75
C LEU A 8 3.81 1.04 4.96
N LEU A 9 2.85 1.08 5.87
CA LEU A 9 2.76 0.13 6.98
C LEU A 9 1.97 -1.09 6.52
N LEU A 10 2.65 -2.22 6.44
CA LEU A 10 2.09 -3.50 6.04
C LEU A 10 2.06 -4.43 7.25
N GLY A 11 1.21 -5.44 7.22
CA GLY A 11 1.10 -6.41 8.31
C GLY A 11 -0.36 -6.68 8.68
N GLU A 12 -0.56 -7.71 9.47
CA GLU A 12 -1.87 -8.23 9.85
C GLU A 12 -2.67 -7.29 10.78
N PRO A 13 -3.97 -7.55 10.94
CA PRO A 13 -4.79 -6.86 11.93
C PRO A 13 -4.16 -6.95 13.32
N ARG A 14 -4.19 -5.85 14.06
CA ARG A 14 -3.67 -5.76 15.43
C ARG A 14 -2.16 -6.03 15.59
N ALA A 15 -1.38 -6.07 14.50
CA ALA A 15 0.09 -6.20 14.58
C ALA A 15 0.77 -4.97 15.22
N GLY A 16 0.07 -3.83 15.27
CA GLY A 16 0.57 -2.60 15.88
C GLY A 16 0.92 -1.48 14.90
N LYS A 17 0.43 -1.54 13.66
CA LYS A 17 0.65 -0.50 12.63
C LYS A 17 0.24 0.89 13.11
N THR A 18 -1.00 1.04 13.55
CA THR A 18 -1.53 2.32 14.08
C THR A 18 -0.80 2.78 15.33
N THR A 19 -0.37 1.83 16.18
CA THR A 19 0.49 2.14 17.32
C THR A 19 1.82 2.72 16.86
N LEU A 20 2.47 2.06 15.90
CA LEU A 20 3.74 2.53 15.33
C LEU A 20 3.57 3.94 14.75
N ARG A 21 2.54 4.19 13.96
CA ARG A 21 2.22 5.51 13.40
C ARG A 21 2.13 6.57 14.51
N ARG A 22 1.32 6.32 15.55
CA ARG A 22 1.18 7.24 16.68
C ARG A 22 2.49 7.48 17.42
N LYS A 23 3.30 6.42 17.65
CA LYS A 23 4.60 6.52 18.31
C LYS A 23 5.65 7.27 17.48
N LEU A 24 5.63 7.14 16.15
CA LEU A 24 6.47 7.93 15.25
C LEU A 24 6.17 9.43 15.35
N ARG A 25 4.91 9.80 15.54
CA ARG A 25 4.49 11.19 15.80
C ARG A 25 4.95 11.68 17.17
N SER A 26 4.71 10.90 18.18
CA SER A 26 5.13 11.17 19.55
C SER A 26 5.33 9.86 20.31
N PRO A 27 6.52 9.57 20.84
CA PRO A 27 6.73 8.38 21.64
C PRO A 27 5.75 8.28 22.83
N LYS A 28 5.28 9.43 23.34
CA LYS A 28 4.30 9.52 24.44
C LYS A 28 2.84 9.37 24.00
N ALA A 29 2.57 9.20 22.71
CA ALA A 29 1.21 9.03 22.24
C ALA A 29 0.52 7.82 22.91
N THR A 30 -0.76 7.97 23.24
CA THR A 30 -1.57 6.90 23.81
C THR A 30 -1.78 5.77 22.81
N MET A 31 -1.97 4.58 23.34
CA MET A 31 -2.33 3.41 22.52
C MET A 31 -3.72 3.61 21.89
N PRO A 32 -3.93 3.13 20.65
CA PRO A 32 -5.28 3.09 20.11
C PRO A 32 -6.16 2.17 20.96
N THR A 33 -7.39 2.57 21.24
CA THR A 33 -8.39 1.70 21.83
C THR A 33 -8.96 0.76 20.76
N ASP A 34 -9.62 -0.33 21.17
CA ASP A 34 -10.29 -1.24 20.22
C ASP A 34 -11.37 -0.52 19.39
N ALA A 35 -12.00 0.52 19.95
CA ALA A 35 -12.96 1.37 19.24
C ALA A 35 -12.29 2.28 18.18
N GLU A 36 -11.04 2.63 18.39
CA GLU A 36 -10.21 3.43 17.47
C GLU A 36 -9.36 2.57 16.52
N SER A 37 -9.52 1.22 16.57
CA SER A 37 -8.93 0.38 15.54
C SER A 37 -9.50 0.80 14.20
N THR A 38 -8.63 1.03 13.22
CA THR A 38 -9.01 1.46 11.87
C THR A 38 -10.04 0.47 11.32
N LYS A 39 -11.31 0.87 11.30
CA LYS A 39 -12.42 0.05 10.82
C LYS A 39 -12.62 0.38 9.34
N GLY A 40 -12.72 -0.66 8.52
CA GLY A 40 -13.05 -0.48 7.12
C GLY A 40 -11.83 -0.13 6.24
N ILE A 41 -12.11 0.55 5.15
CA ILE A 41 -11.18 0.88 4.05
C ILE A 41 -10.41 2.18 4.32
N GLU A 42 -10.47 2.71 5.52
CA GLU A 42 -9.81 3.99 5.82
C GLU A 42 -8.29 3.86 5.63
N ILE A 43 -7.77 4.70 4.76
CA ILE A 43 -6.34 4.91 4.58
C ILE A 43 -5.99 6.17 5.35
N GLU A 44 -5.35 6.01 6.49
CA GLU A 44 -4.83 7.15 7.21
C GLU A 44 -3.46 7.54 6.68
N VAL A 45 -3.36 8.73 6.13
CA VAL A 45 -2.09 9.29 5.64
C VAL A 45 -1.65 10.40 6.58
N GLU A 46 -0.51 10.21 7.23
CA GLU A 46 0.08 11.21 8.12
C GLU A 46 1.44 11.68 7.59
N THR A 47 1.65 12.99 7.61
CA THR A 47 2.89 13.59 7.12
C THR A 47 3.85 13.86 8.26
N TYR A 48 5.07 13.35 8.13
CA TYR A 48 6.16 13.54 9.06
C TYR A 48 7.26 14.38 8.43
N LYS A 49 8.01 15.10 9.26
CA LYS A 49 9.16 15.88 8.82
C LYS A 49 10.42 15.29 9.44
N CYS A 50 11.46 15.14 8.64
CA CYS A 50 12.77 14.70 9.11
C CYS A 50 13.88 15.47 8.38
N ALA A 51 15.11 15.24 8.84
CA ALA A 51 16.31 15.78 8.22
C ALA A 51 17.09 14.64 7.57
N LEU A 52 17.33 14.74 6.26
CA LEU A 52 18.13 13.79 5.50
C LEU A 52 19.52 14.38 5.26
N LYS A 53 20.54 13.73 5.77
CA LYS A 53 21.94 14.14 5.55
C LYS A 53 22.45 13.46 4.27
N ARG A 54 22.83 14.26 3.26
CA ARG A 54 23.41 13.76 2.00
C ARG A 54 24.70 14.51 1.72
N ALA A 55 25.81 13.79 1.69
CA ALA A 55 27.16 14.37 1.74
C ALA A 55 27.30 15.31 2.95
N ASP A 56 27.71 16.54 2.75
CA ASP A 56 27.89 17.54 3.82
C ASP A 56 26.68 18.43 4.06
N GLU A 57 25.57 18.20 3.35
CA GLU A 57 24.36 19.00 3.45
C GLU A 57 23.23 18.26 4.17
N VAL A 58 22.39 19.02 4.88
CA VAL A 58 21.20 18.54 5.57
C VAL A 58 19.97 19.11 4.88
N TYR A 59 19.15 18.22 4.34
CA TYR A 59 17.91 18.58 3.65
C TYR A 59 16.70 18.33 4.54
N LYS A 60 15.83 19.32 4.61
CA LYS A 60 14.49 19.13 5.22
C LYS A 60 13.63 18.36 4.25
N MET A 61 13.15 17.19 4.66
CA MET A 61 12.23 16.39 3.89
C MET A 61 10.98 16.05 4.68
N GLN A 62 9.99 15.58 3.98
CA GLN A 62 8.79 15.02 4.58
C GLN A 62 8.53 13.62 4.02
N TYR A 63 7.90 12.76 4.82
CA TYR A 63 7.42 11.49 4.35
C TYR A 63 5.95 11.29 4.74
N HIS A 64 5.23 10.65 3.85
CA HIS A 64 3.82 10.33 4.04
C HIS A 64 3.71 8.87 4.46
N LEU A 65 3.31 8.66 5.69
CA LEU A 65 3.13 7.33 6.26
C LEU A 65 1.67 6.92 6.07
N TRP A 66 1.49 5.77 5.44
CA TRP A 66 0.20 5.21 5.09
C TRP A 66 -0.10 4.04 6.01
N ASP A 67 -1.13 4.19 6.84
CA ASP A 67 -1.64 3.17 7.75
C ASP A 67 -2.98 2.65 7.20
N PHE A 68 -3.00 1.38 6.87
CA PHE A 68 -4.18 0.73 6.30
C PHE A 68 -4.95 -0.02 7.37
N GLY A 69 -6.28 0.03 7.31
CA GLY A 69 -7.16 -0.76 8.16
C GLY A 69 -6.83 -2.25 8.13
N GLY A 70 -6.88 -2.88 9.28
CA GLY A 70 -6.26 -4.20 9.49
C GLY A 70 -7.20 -5.40 9.43
N GLN A 71 -8.33 -5.37 8.74
CA GLN A 71 -9.14 -6.60 8.58
C GLN A 71 -8.57 -7.46 7.44
N ASP A 72 -8.62 -8.79 7.56
CA ASP A 72 -8.01 -9.73 6.61
C ASP A 72 -8.45 -9.51 5.18
N MET A 73 -9.71 -9.14 4.98
CA MET A 73 -10.25 -8.82 3.66
C MET A 73 -9.61 -7.61 3.00
N TYR A 74 -9.15 -6.64 3.79
CA TYR A 74 -8.50 -5.43 3.27
C TYR A 74 -7.04 -5.65 2.87
N ARG A 75 -6.41 -6.73 3.35
CA ARG A 75 -5.03 -7.08 3.01
C ARG A 75 -4.81 -7.15 1.50
N LEU A 76 -5.77 -7.72 0.79
CA LEU A 76 -5.71 -7.80 -0.67
C LEU A 76 -5.79 -6.42 -1.34
N LEU A 77 -6.56 -5.48 -0.78
CA LEU A 77 -6.68 -4.13 -1.32
C LEU A 77 -5.42 -3.27 -1.12
N HIS A 78 -4.60 -3.60 -0.11
CA HIS A 78 -3.33 -2.88 0.10
C HIS A 78 -2.37 -3.04 -1.09
N GLN A 79 -2.51 -4.08 -1.89
CA GLN A 79 -1.71 -4.30 -3.10
C GLN A 79 -1.83 -3.15 -4.11
N LEU A 80 -2.97 -2.44 -4.16
CA LEU A 80 -3.17 -1.23 -4.98
C LEU A 80 -2.12 -0.14 -4.70
N PHE A 81 -1.59 -0.11 -3.49
CA PHE A 81 -0.70 0.94 -3.03
C PHE A 81 0.77 0.54 -3.04
N VAL A 82 1.06 -0.75 -3.24
CA VAL A 82 2.43 -1.23 -3.43
C VAL A 82 2.92 -0.74 -4.80
N SER A 83 3.99 0.03 -4.81
CA SER A 83 4.59 0.56 -6.03
C SER A 83 6.09 0.70 -5.85
N GLU A 84 6.81 0.82 -6.94
CA GLU A 84 8.23 1.13 -6.90
C GLU A 84 8.54 2.39 -6.08
N GLN A 85 9.75 2.47 -5.54
CA GLN A 85 10.27 3.68 -4.86
C GLN A 85 9.47 4.12 -3.60
N ALA A 86 8.87 3.19 -2.88
CA ALA A 86 8.33 3.41 -1.53
C ALA A 86 9.17 2.68 -0.49
N VAL A 87 9.10 3.10 0.77
CA VAL A 87 9.64 2.34 1.90
C VAL A 87 8.52 1.49 2.49
N TYR A 88 8.79 0.22 2.71
CA TYR A 88 7.84 -0.73 3.27
C TYR A 88 8.26 -1.08 4.69
N VAL A 89 7.35 -0.91 5.63
CA VAL A 89 7.54 -1.35 7.01
C VAL A 89 6.54 -2.46 7.29
N ILE A 90 7.02 -3.70 7.32
CA ILE A 90 6.22 -4.87 7.69
C ILE A 90 6.21 -4.96 9.21
N VAL A 91 5.05 -4.81 9.83
CA VAL A 91 4.86 -4.90 11.28
C VAL A 91 4.21 -6.25 11.59
N THR A 92 4.86 -7.07 12.40
CA THR A 92 4.35 -8.38 12.80
C THR A 92 4.25 -8.52 14.32
N ASP A 93 3.25 -9.26 14.77
CA ASP A 93 3.03 -9.61 16.18
C ASP A 93 3.69 -10.96 16.47
N THR A 94 4.84 -10.94 17.14
CA THR A 94 5.63 -12.17 17.42
C THR A 94 4.93 -13.16 18.34
N ASP A 95 3.85 -12.79 18.98
CA ASP A 95 3.09 -13.69 19.85
C ASP A 95 2.14 -14.63 19.07
N ARG A 96 2.03 -14.44 17.73
CA ARG A 96 1.19 -15.25 16.85
C ARG A 96 1.96 -16.39 16.20
N ASN A 97 1.28 -17.51 15.94
CA ASN A 97 1.89 -18.72 15.37
C ASN A 97 2.13 -18.66 13.85
N LYS A 98 1.59 -17.66 13.14
CA LYS A 98 1.62 -17.55 11.67
C LYS A 98 2.47 -16.40 11.13
N ASN A 99 3.42 -15.91 11.91
CA ASN A 99 4.22 -14.74 11.54
C ASN A 99 5.01 -14.90 10.24
N GLU A 100 5.53 -16.10 9.97
CA GLU A 100 6.32 -16.37 8.78
C GLU A 100 5.47 -16.32 7.52
N GLU A 101 4.29 -16.91 7.53
CA GLU A 101 3.32 -16.87 6.41
C GLU A 101 2.87 -15.43 6.11
N GLU A 102 2.66 -14.63 7.16
CA GLU A 102 2.27 -13.24 7.04
C GLU A 102 3.37 -12.38 6.40
N ILE A 103 4.61 -12.59 6.83
CA ILE A 103 5.77 -11.89 6.28
C ILE A 103 6.00 -12.33 4.83
N ASP A 104 5.92 -13.63 4.53
CA ASP A 104 6.07 -14.20 3.19
C ASP A 104 5.08 -13.56 2.21
N PHE A 105 3.80 -13.48 2.58
CA PHE A 105 2.77 -12.83 1.78
C PHE A 105 3.14 -11.39 1.38
N TRP A 106 3.62 -10.59 2.35
CA TRP A 106 3.99 -9.21 2.07
C TRP A 106 5.26 -9.10 1.22
N LEU A 107 6.25 -9.94 1.47
CA LEU A 107 7.47 -9.99 0.68
C LEU A 107 7.18 -10.41 -0.77
N GLU A 108 6.34 -11.42 -0.99
CA GLU A 108 5.88 -11.83 -2.31
C GLU A 108 5.13 -10.69 -3.02
N THR A 109 4.24 -10.01 -2.30
CA THR A 109 3.48 -8.87 -2.83
C THR A 109 4.43 -7.75 -3.29
N ILE A 110 5.41 -7.38 -2.46
CA ILE A 110 6.40 -6.35 -2.83
C ILE A 110 7.27 -6.83 -3.98
N GLN A 111 7.68 -8.10 -3.99
CA GLN A 111 8.48 -8.68 -5.08
C GLN A 111 7.75 -8.60 -6.43
N ARG A 112 6.45 -8.79 -6.43
CA ARG A 112 5.62 -8.77 -7.63
C ARG A 112 5.30 -7.35 -8.11
N LEU A 113 5.02 -6.40 -7.21
CA LEU A 113 4.47 -5.08 -7.53
C LEU A 113 5.43 -3.92 -7.28
N GLY A 114 6.42 -4.09 -6.41
CA GLY A 114 7.32 -3.01 -5.95
C GLY A 114 8.59 -2.83 -6.76
N LYS A 115 8.76 -3.56 -7.88
CA LYS A 115 9.97 -3.53 -8.70
C LYS A 115 9.89 -2.41 -9.74
N ASP A 116 10.92 -1.58 -9.82
CA ASP A 116 11.04 -0.56 -10.85
C ASP A 116 11.52 -1.16 -12.19
N LYS A 117 11.56 -0.32 -13.24
CA LYS A 117 12.02 -0.69 -14.58
C LYS A 117 13.47 -1.18 -14.64
N ASN A 118 14.29 -0.85 -13.64
CA ASN A 118 15.69 -1.28 -13.52
C ASN A 118 15.84 -2.54 -12.67
N GLY A 119 14.73 -3.10 -12.18
CA GLY A 119 14.72 -4.26 -11.33
C GLY A 119 15.00 -3.98 -9.85
N LYS A 120 15.00 -2.72 -9.42
CA LYS A 120 15.26 -2.29 -8.05
C LYS A 120 13.97 -2.18 -7.24
N TYR A 121 14.05 -2.53 -5.98
CA TYR A 121 12.96 -2.40 -5.00
C TYR A 121 13.20 -1.22 -4.06
N GLY A 122 12.14 -0.68 -3.51
CA GLY A 122 12.23 0.20 -2.35
C GLY A 122 12.66 -0.56 -1.10
N PRO A 123 13.17 0.15 -0.07
CA PRO A 123 13.62 -0.47 1.18
C PRO A 123 12.49 -1.22 1.89
N VAL A 124 12.78 -2.43 2.37
CA VAL A 124 11.87 -3.23 3.20
C VAL A 124 12.45 -3.36 4.60
N ILE A 125 11.65 -3.00 5.60
CA ILE A 125 12.04 -3.04 7.01
C ILE A 125 11.03 -3.92 7.75
N LEU A 126 11.51 -4.94 8.47
CA LEU A 126 10.69 -5.76 9.34
C LEU A 126 10.78 -5.22 10.78
N LEU A 127 9.63 -4.90 11.36
CA LEU A 127 9.46 -4.55 12.77
C LEU A 127 8.64 -5.63 13.45
N GLN A 128 9.24 -6.32 14.40
CA GLN A 128 8.58 -7.29 15.28
C GLN A 128 8.08 -6.59 16.53
N ASN A 129 6.79 -6.68 16.81
CA ASN A 129 6.13 -6.04 17.95
C ASN A 129 5.60 -7.11 18.92
N PRO A 130 6.45 -7.65 19.83
CA PRO A 130 5.99 -8.56 20.86
C PRO A 130 5.07 -7.81 21.83
N LYS A 131 3.94 -8.38 22.17
CA LYS A 131 3.04 -7.86 23.22
C LYS A 131 3.39 -8.42 24.59
N THR A 132 4.10 -9.54 24.59
CA THR A 132 4.66 -10.19 25.78
C THR A 132 6.17 -9.95 25.87
N ASN A 133 6.85 -10.68 26.77
CA ASN A 133 8.33 -10.63 26.90
C ASN A 133 9.04 -11.59 25.94
N ARG A 134 8.42 -11.99 24.84
CA ARG A 134 9.05 -12.87 23.87
C ARG A 134 10.17 -12.15 23.10
N GLU A 135 11.25 -12.86 22.87
CA GLU A 135 12.29 -12.46 21.95
C GLU A 135 11.75 -12.50 20.50
N GLY A 136 12.35 -11.71 19.64
CA GLY A 136 12.00 -11.73 18.23
C GLY A 136 12.39 -13.05 17.56
N SER A 137 11.70 -13.39 16.49
CA SER A 137 11.98 -14.55 15.66
C SER A 137 13.01 -14.23 14.58
N SER A 138 13.75 -15.23 14.14
CA SER A 138 14.62 -15.16 12.98
C SER A 138 13.96 -15.91 11.81
N PHE A 139 14.11 -15.37 10.60
CA PHE A 139 13.47 -15.90 9.39
C PHE A 139 14.53 -16.17 8.30
N PRO A 140 15.45 -17.14 8.50
CA PRO A 140 16.58 -17.39 7.59
C PRO A 140 16.12 -17.84 6.20
N ASP A 141 15.06 -18.63 6.10
CA ASP A 141 14.54 -19.13 4.82
C ASP A 141 13.89 -18.00 4.01
N LEU A 142 13.14 -17.12 4.66
CA LEU A 142 12.59 -15.92 3.99
C LEU A 142 13.73 -14.98 3.54
N LYS A 143 14.72 -14.73 4.37
CA LYS A 143 15.89 -13.92 3.99
C LYS A 143 16.63 -14.51 2.78
N LYS A 144 16.75 -15.81 2.69
CA LYS A 144 17.37 -16.49 1.54
C LYS A 144 16.51 -16.39 0.29
N ARG A 145 15.18 -16.58 0.41
CA ARG A 145 14.22 -16.51 -0.69
C ARG A 145 14.12 -15.11 -1.28
N TYR A 146 14.11 -14.09 -0.45
CA TYR A 146 13.93 -12.68 -0.81
C TYR A 146 15.21 -11.84 -0.66
N LYS A 147 16.37 -12.44 -0.90
CA LYS A 147 17.70 -11.80 -0.72
C LYS A 147 17.87 -10.47 -1.47
N ASP A 148 17.22 -10.31 -2.63
CA ASP A 148 17.32 -9.13 -3.46
C ASP A 148 16.37 -8.01 -3.02
N LEU A 149 15.38 -8.35 -2.21
CA LEU A 149 14.35 -7.46 -1.70
C LEU A 149 14.62 -7.09 -0.24
N TRP A 150 14.89 -8.07 0.60
CA TRP A 150 15.07 -7.87 2.03
C TRP A 150 16.54 -7.73 2.38
N LEU A 151 17.05 -6.51 2.26
CA LEU A 151 18.45 -6.18 2.53
C LEU A 151 18.73 -5.85 4.01
N GLN A 152 17.69 -5.77 4.84
CA GLN A 152 17.83 -5.46 6.25
C GLN A 152 18.66 -6.51 6.98
N GLN A 153 19.74 -6.07 7.61
CA GLN A 153 20.60 -6.94 8.43
C GLN A 153 20.18 -6.93 9.91
N GLU A 154 19.59 -5.85 10.38
CA GLU A 154 19.17 -5.67 11.77
C GLU A 154 17.78 -6.23 12.03
N ASN A 155 17.59 -6.83 13.21
CA ASN A 155 16.27 -7.23 13.68
C ASN A 155 15.71 -6.17 14.62
N PHE A 156 14.63 -5.51 14.22
CA PHE A 156 13.92 -4.58 15.08
C PHE A 156 12.84 -5.33 15.86
N VAL A 157 13.12 -5.56 17.15
CA VAL A 157 12.19 -6.15 18.10
C VAL A 157 11.86 -5.11 19.14
N ILE A 158 10.65 -4.57 19.10
CA ILE A 158 10.24 -3.42 19.90
C ILE A 158 8.82 -3.64 20.43
N ASN A 159 8.66 -3.70 21.74
CA ASN A 159 7.34 -3.70 22.35
C ASN A 159 6.79 -2.27 22.36
N LEU A 160 6.01 -1.94 21.33
CA LEU A 160 5.42 -0.61 21.16
C LEU A 160 4.52 -0.19 22.32
N ASN A 161 3.93 -1.16 23.05
CA ASN A 161 3.06 -0.90 24.19
C ASN A 161 3.83 -0.41 25.42
N ARG A 162 5.14 -0.66 25.46
CA ARG A 162 6.00 -0.29 26.59
C ARG A 162 6.72 1.04 26.40
N ILE A 163 6.67 1.61 25.20
CA ILE A 163 7.22 2.94 24.96
C ILE A 163 6.35 3.95 25.71
N ALA A 164 6.99 4.77 26.59
CA ALA A 164 6.34 5.73 27.48
C ALA A 164 5.30 5.10 28.43
N SER A 165 5.55 3.87 28.88
CA SER A 165 4.81 3.26 29.99
C SER A 165 5.19 3.89 31.32
N ASP A 166 4.35 3.69 32.37
CA ASP A 166 4.62 4.20 33.71
C ASP A 166 5.77 3.47 34.46
N LYS A 167 6.41 2.51 33.80
CA LYS A 167 7.56 1.77 34.37
C LYS A 167 8.87 2.29 33.78
N PRO A 168 9.65 3.10 34.51
CA PRO A 168 10.79 3.85 33.98
C PRO A 168 11.91 2.96 33.38
N GLU A 169 12.16 1.79 33.94
CA GLU A 169 13.26 0.91 33.50
C GLU A 169 13.00 0.26 32.13
N PHE A 170 11.76 -0.09 31.84
CA PHE A 170 11.36 -0.67 30.55
C PHE A 170 11.21 0.41 29.46
N ASP A 171 10.80 1.59 29.84
CA ASP A 171 10.53 2.72 28.95
C ASP A 171 11.82 3.19 28.25
N GLN A 172 12.92 3.30 28.95
CA GLN A 172 14.18 3.78 28.38
C GLN A 172 14.79 2.83 27.33
N MET A 173 14.74 1.52 27.58
CA MET A 173 15.27 0.53 26.65
C MET A 173 14.43 0.45 25.36
N GLU A 174 13.12 0.33 25.49
CA GLU A 174 12.23 0.28 24.33
C GLU A 174 12.25 1.61 23.56
N LEU A 175 12.32 2.73 24.26
CA LEU A 175 12.47 4.04 23.65
C LEU A 175 13.80 4.16 22.88
N SER A 176 14.88 3.60 23.39
CA SER A 176 16.18 3.58 22.71
C SER A 176 16.12 2.73 21.43
N ARG A 177 15.54 1.52 21.51
CA ARG A 177 15.31 0.64 20.35
C ARG A 177 14.43 1.32 19.30
N PHE A 178 13.38 2.01 19.75
CA PHE A 178 12.48 2.74 18.86
C PHE A 178 13.17 3.92 18.16
N ARG A 179 14.01 4.68 18.86
CA ARG A 179 14.83 5.75 18.27
C ARG A 179 15.78 5.20 17.21
N HIS A 180 16.40 4.06 17.51
CA HIS A 180 17.28 3.39 16.56
C HIS A 180 16.50 2.95 15.30
N PHE A 181 15.34 2.31 15.46
CA PHE A 181 14.44 1.98 14.35
C PHE A 181 14.05 3.23 13.53
N LYS A 182 13.65 4.32 14.21
CA LYS A 182 13.27 5.57 13.53
C LYS A 182 14.43 6.12 12.69
N ASN A 183 15.62 6.15 13.25
CA ASN A 183 16.82 6.59 12.52
C ASN A 183 17.12 5.68 11.33
N TYR A 184 16.95 4.37 11.46
CA TYR A 184 17.14 3.43 10.36
C TYR A 184 16.09 3.66 9.25
N LEU A 185 14.82 3.83 9.62
CA LEU A 185 13.74 4.17 8.70
C LEU A 185 14.07 5.46 7.92
N GLU A 186 14.46 6.53 8.62
CA GLU A 186 14.79 7.81 8.00
C GLU A 186 16.05 7.70 7.10
N ASN A 187 17.06 6.94 7.50
CA ASN A 187 18.23 6.67 6.66
C ASN A 187 17.91 5.82 5.43
N SER A 188 16.90 4.96 5.49
CA SER A 188 16.51 4.14 4.33
C SER A 188 16.03 4.97 3.14
N PHE A 189 15.59 6.21 3.36
CA PHE A 189 15.20 7.13 2.29
C PHE A 189 16.33 7.42 1.29
N HIS A 190 17.60 7.30 1.67
CA HIS A 190 18.73 7.44 0.74
C HIS A 190 18.68 6.49 -0.46
N GLN A 191 17.97 5.38 -0.33
CA GLN A 191 17.82 4.37 -1.37
C GLN A 191 16.75 4.72 -2.42
N LEU A 192 15.97 5.79 -2.20
CA LEU A 192 14.91 6.24 -3.10
C LEU A 192 15.50 7.16 -4.18
N ASP A 193 15.44 6.73 -5.43
CA ASP A 193 16.10 7.42 -6.55
C ASP A 193 15.46 8.76 -6.91
N HIS A 194 14.18 8.97 -6.56
CA HIS A 194 13.48 10.21 -6.84
C HIS A 194 13.84 11.36 -5.88
N LEU A 195 14.47 11.07 -4.72
CA LEU A 195 14.83 12.11 -3.76
C LEU A 195 15.97 12.99 -4.28
N GLY A 196 15.75 14.30 -4.17
CA GLY A 196 16.68 15.33 -4.63
C GLY A 196 16.59 15.62 -6.12
N GLN A 197 15.73 14.93 -6.87
CA GLN A 197 15.43 15.29 -8.27
C GLN A 197 14.83 16.69 -8.35
N ASP A 198 15.03 17.36 -9.47
CA ASP A 198 14.43 18.66 -9.67
C ASP A 198 12.91 18.55 -9.77
N MET A 199 12.24 19.46 -9.06
CA MET A 199 10.79 19.59 -9.09
C MET A 199 10.43 20.96 -9.65
N PRO A 200 10.15 21.06 -10.95
CA PRO A 200 9.75 22.33 -11.57
C PRO A 200 8.56 22.97 -10.89
N ARG A 201 8.50 24.30 -10.86
CA ARG A 201 7.37 25.03 -10.25
C ARG A 201 6.04 24.67 -10.91
N GLN A 202 6.05 24.33 -12.19
CA GLN A 202 4.90 23.87 -12.95
C GLN A 202 4.30 22.61 -12.31
N TRP A 203 5.12 21.65 -11.90
CA TRP A 203 4.68 20.40 -11.25
C TRP A 203 3.93 20.66 -9.95
N VAL A 204 4.40 21.65 -9.16
CA VAL A 204 3.71 22.05 -7.92
C VAL A 204 2.33 22.64 -8.23
N ARG A 205 2.22 23.45 -9.31
CA ARG A 205 0.93 24.05 -9.73
C ARG A 205 -0.03 22.97 -10.25
N ILE A 206 0.45 22.02 -11.06
CA ILE A 206 -0.34 20.89 -11.54
C ILE A 206 -0.85 20.07 -10.36
N ARG A 207 0.00 19.72 -9.40
CA ARG A 207 -0.39 19.04 -8.17
C ARG A 207 -1.51 19.75 -7.43
N LYS A 208 -1.40 21.09 -7.29
CA LYS A 208 -2.44 21.92 -6.67
C LYS A 208 -3.75 21.93 -7.47
N ASN A 209 -3.67 21.91 -8.81
CA ASN A 209 -4.86 21.84 -9.65
C ASN A 209 -5.54 20.47 -9.51
N LEU A 210 -4.79 19.37 -9.52
CA LEU A 210 -5.32 18.03 -9.30
C LEU A 210 -5.97 17.88 -7.91
N SER A 211 -5.38 18.48 -6.86
CA SER A 211 -5.96 18.45 -5.50
C SER A 211 -7.37 19.03 -5.44
N LYS A 212 -7.71 19.97 -6.30
CA LYS A 212 -9.05 20.57 -6.37
C LYS A 212 -10.06 19.64 -7.05
N LEU A 213 -9.60 18.65 -7.80
CA LEU A 213 -10.42 17.69 -8.54
C LEU A 213 -10.61 16.36 -7.80
N VAL A 214 -10.17 16.23 -6.55
CA VAL A 214 -10.28 14.98 -5.78
C VAL A 214 -11.76 14.55 -5.62
N SER A 215 -12.69 15.48 -5.55
CA SER A 215 -14.14 15.21 -5.51
C SER A 215 -14.69 14.53 -6.77
N GLU A 216 -13.99 14.63 -7.91
CA GLU A 216 -14.33 13.93 -9.15
C GLU A 216 -13.97 12.44 -9.11
N ASN A 217 -13.27 12.00 -8.05
CA ASN A 217 -12.74 10.66 -7.83
C ASN A 217 -11.64 10.24 -8.81
N TRP A 218 -11.75 10.52 -10.06
CA TRP A 218 -10.81 10.19 -11.13
C TRP A 218 -10.94 11.20 -12.29
N ILE A 219 -9.91 11.24 -13.14
CA ILE A 219 -9.89 12.02 -14.39
C ILE A 219 -9.35 11.16 -15.52
N THR A 220 -9.58 11.58 -16.76
CA THR A 220 -8.97 10.94 -17.92
C THR A 220 -7.51 11.40 -18.10
N LEU A 221 -6.72 10.62 -18.84
CA LEU A 221 -5.37 11.01 -19.22
C LEU A 221 -5.36 12.29 -20.07
N GLU A 222 -6.38 12.49 -20.92
CA GLU A 222 -6.57 13.71 -21.72
C GLU A 222 -6.79 14.94 -20.83
N THR A 223 -7.59 14.79 -19.76
CA THR A 223 -7.80 15.87 -18.79
C THR A 223 -6.50 16.22 -18.08
N PHE A 224 -5.71 15.21 -17.69
CA PHE A 224 -4.40 15.44 -17.08
C PHE A 224 -3.45 16.17 -18.04
N ARG A 225 -3.38 15.73 -19.30
CA ARG A 225 -2.57 16.38 -20.34
C ARG A 225 -2.98 17.84 -20.56
N ALA A 226 -4.28 18.11 -20.64
CA ALA A 226 -4.78 19.49 -20.74
C ALA A 226 -4.38 20.38 -19.54
N ILE A 227 -4.31 19.80 -18.32
CA ILE A 227 -3.81 20.51 -17.14
C ILE A 227 -2.31 20.78 -17.27
N CYS A 228 -1.53 19.82 -17.76
CA CYS A 228 -0.10 19.97 -18.01
C CYS A 228 0.20 21.04 -19.06
N GLU A 229 -0.52 21.06 -20.17
CA GLU A 229 -0.39 22.05 -21.25
C GLU A 229 -0.68 23.49 -20.77
N LYS A 230 -1.70 23.67 -19.93
CA LYS A 230 -1.99 24.97 -19.28
C LYS A 230 -0.84 25.48 -18.43
N GLU A 231 -0.05 24.59 -17.88
CA GLU A 231 1.15 24.92 -17.10
C GLU A 231 2.43 24.87 -17.95
N HIS A 232 2.29 24.88 -19.29
CA HIS A 232 3.37 24.89 -20.29
C HIS A 232 4.21 23.62 -20.36
N ILE A 233 3.71 22.49 -19.88
CA ILE A 233 4.31 21.16 -20.07
C ILE A 233 3.63 20.52 -21.27
N LYS A 234 4.30 20.51 -22.43
CA LYS A 234 3.75 20.03 -23.70
C LYS A 234 4.33 18.69 -24.14
N GLU A 235 5.53 18.35 -23.69
CA GLU A 235 6.21 17.13 -24.08
C GLU A 235 5.58 15.92 -23.39
N ASP A 236 5.15 14.95 -24.18
CA ASP A 236 4.50 13.72 -23.70
C ASP A 236 5.33 13.01 -22.64
N LYS A 237 6.63 12.91 -22.87
CA LYS A 237 7.56 12.27 -21.94
C LYS A 237 7.63 13.00 -20.60
N GLU A 238 7.64 14.31 -20.59
CA GLU A 238 7.65 15.09 -19.34
C GLU A 238 6.33 14.91 -18.58
N GLN A 239 5.20 14.83 -19.27
CA GLN A 239 3.89 14.56 -18.68
C GLN A 239 3.83 13.14 -18.07
N GLU A 240 4.39 12.14 -18.76
CA GLU A 240 4.47 10.75 -18.26
C GLU A 240 5.39 10.65 -17.03
N ASP A 241 6.55 11.28 -17.06
CA ASP A 241 7.49 11.31 -15.93
C ASP A 241 6.85 11.99 -14.71
N LEU A 242 6.11 13.09 -14.92
CA LEU A 242 5.35 13.76 -13.87
C LEU A 242 4.27 12.86 -13.27
N LEU A 243 3.48 12.20 -14.13
CA LEU A 243 2.43 11.30 -13.70
C LEU A 243 2.98 10.12 -12.90
N LYS A 244 4.13 9.59 -13.33
CA LYS A 244 4.86 8.55 -12.63
C LYS A 244 5.31 9.01 -11.24
N ILE A 245 5.90 10.19 -11.13
CA ILE A 245 6.30 10.76 -9.83
C ILE A 245 5.10 10.95 -8.92
N PHE A 246 3.97 11.43 -9.42
CA PHE A 246 2.74 11.58 -8.63
C PHE A 246 2.19 10.24 -8.17
N HIS A 247 2.29 9.18 -8.97
CA HIS A 247 1.93 7.84 -8.57
C HIS A 247 2.88 7.29 -7.49
N ILE A 248 4.20 7.42 -7.67
CA ILE A 248 5.22 6.99 -6.70
C ILE A 248 4.99 7.64 -5.34
N LEU A 249 4.70 8.94 -5.31
CA LEU A 249 4.37 9.66 -4.09
C LEU A 249 3.00 9.31 -3.52
N GLY A 250 2.20 8.55 -4.26
CA GLY A 250 0.83 8.20 -3.89
C GLY A 250 -0.12 9.38 -3.95
N PHE A 251 0.22 10.42 -4.68
CA PHE A 251 -0.66 11.55 -4.89
C PHE A 251 -1.84 11.19 -5.80
N VAL A 252 -1.58 10.41 -6.84
CA VAL A 252 -2.58 9.76 -7.71
C VAL A 252 -2.30 8.27 -7.80
N LEU A 253 -3.27 7.47 -8.29
CA LEU A 253 -3.01 6.12 -8.76
C LEU A 253 -3.21 6.08 -10.27
N HIS A 254 -2.22 5.56 -10.98
CA HIS A 254 -2.25 5.40 -12.43
C HIS A 254 -1.54 4.10 -12.81
N TYR A 255 -2.15 3.31 -13.67
CA TYR A 255 -1.64 2.02 -14.12
C TYR A 255 -1.56 2.02 -15.65
N ASP A 256 -0.38 1.77 -16.19
CA ASP A 256 -0.12 1.82 -17.64
C ASP A 256 -0.47 0.48 -18.31
N THR A 257 -1.67 -0.04 -18.04
CA THR A 257 -2.16 -1.32 -18.57
C THR A 257 -3.59 -1.21 -19.11
N GLY A 258 -3.82 -1.70 -20.32
CA GLY A 258 -5.17 -1.81 -20.91
C GLY A 258 -6.00 -0.51 -20.78
N LEU A 259 -7.25 -0.64 -20.35
CA LEU A 259 -8.16 0.49 -20.14
C LEU A 259 -7.74 1.40 -18.97
N LEU A 260 -6.95 0.88 -18.01
CA LEU A 260 -6.51 1.66 -16.86
C LEU A 260 -5.52 2.77 -17.25
N ARG A 261 -4.85 2.63 -18.39
CA ARG A 261 -3.94 3.66 -18.93
C ARG A 261 -4.64 5.00 -19.14
N GLY A 262 -5.91 4.96 -19.52
CA GLY A 262 -6.73 6.17 -19.74
C GLY A 262 -7.27 6.81 -18.46
N MET A 263 -7.09 6.17 -17.28
CA MET A 263 -7.71 6.57 -16.03
C MET A 263 -6.67 6.94 -14.97
N ILE A 264 -6.85 8.11 -14.37
CA ILE A 264 -6.03 8.59 -13.24
C ILE A 264 -6.94 8.76 -12.03
N ILE A 265 -6.73 7.92 -11.02
CA ILE A 265 -7.52 7.93 -9.78
C ILE A 265 -6.94 9.00 -8.84
N LEU A 266 -7.76 9.95 -8.47
CA LEU A 266 -7.43 11.04 -7.54
C LEU A 266 -7.86 10.72 -6.11
N ASN A 267 -9.04 10.09 -5.97
CA ASN A 267 -9.60 9.68 -4.68
C ASN A 267 -9.39 8.17 -4.47
N LYS A 268 -8.46 7.85 -3.61
CA LYS A 268 -8.07 6.47 -3.31
C LYS A 268 -9.16 5.69 -2.57
N GLU A 269 -9.88 6.39 -1.66
CA GLU A 269 -11.00 5.81 -0.93
C GLU A 269 -12.14 5.39 -1.85
N TRP A 270 -12.39 6.16 -2.92
CA TRP A 270 -13.34 5.78 -3.95
C TRP A 270 -12.97 4.45 -4.63
N ALA A 271 -11.70 4.29 -5.00
CA ALA A 271 -11.24 3.05 -5.63
C ALA A 271 -11.34 1.86 -4.67
N THR A 272 -10.84 2.02 -3.44
CA THR A 272 -10.88 0.93 -2.45
C THR A 272 -12.30 0.57 -2.03
N ASP A 273 -13.21 1.54 -1.88
CA ASP A 273 -14.64 1.30 -1.60
C ASP A 273 -15.30 0.52 -2.76
N ALA A 274 -14.99 0.88 -4.01
CA ALA A 274 -15.50 0.15 -5.18
C ALA A 274 -15.12 -1.34 -5.14
N LEU A 275 -13.83 -1.63 -4.94
CA LEU A 275 -13.33 -3.01 -4.91
C LEU A 275 -13.86 -3.79 -3.72
N TYR A 276 -13.93 -3.14 -2.56
CA TYR A 276 -14.47 -3.74 -1.34
C TYR A 276 -15.92 -4.19 -1.52
N ARG A 277 -16.75 -3.39 -2.17
CA ARG A 277 -18.16 -3.72 -2.43
C ARG A 277 -18.33 -5.07 -3.10
N VAL A 278 -17.47 -5.40 -4.07
CA VAL A 278 -17.51 -6.72 -4.72
C VAL A 278 -17.03 -7.82 -3.79
N LEU A 279 -15.94 -7.56 -3.04
CA LEU A 279 -15.39 -8.54 -2.11
C LEU A 279 -16.33 -8.87 -0.93
N ASP A 280 -17.21 -7.94 -0.57
CA ASP A 280 -18.15 -8.09 0.54
C ASP A 280 -19.61 -8.29 0.12
N ASP A 281 -19.88 -8.38 -1.18
CA ASP A 281 -21.24 -8.46 -1.72
C ASP A 281 -21.92 -9.82 -1.44
N GLU A 282 -23.21 -9.77 -1.14
CA GLU A 282 -24.01 -10.97 -0.86
C GLU A 282 -24.18 -11.87 -2.07
N ILE A 283 -24.30 -11.31 -3.28
CA ILE A 283 -24.41 -12.08 -4.52
C ILE A 283 -23.14 -12.88 -4.75
N VAL A 284 -21.98 -12.25 -4.54
CA VAL A 284 -20.67 -12.90 -4.69
C VAL A 284 -20.50 -14.02 -3.66
N ARG A 285 -20.87 -13.77 -2.39
CA ARG A 285 -20.81 -14.79 -1.33
C ARG A 285 -21.75 -15.96 -1.59
N ALA A 286 -23.01 -15.68 -1.94
CA ALA A 286 -24.03 -16.70 -2.21
C ALA A 286 -23.68 -17.60 -3.42
N ASN A 287 -22.87 -17.09 -4.34
CA ASN A 287 -22.40 -17.82 -5.52
C ASN A 287 -20.97 -18.36 -5.36
N ASN A 288 -20.50 -18.59 -4.14
CA ASN A 288 -19.17 -19.15 -3.85
C ASN A 288 -18.04 -18.39 -4.59
N GLY A 289 -18.08 -17.07 -4.57
CA GLY A 289 -17.08 -16.20 -5.19
C GLY A 289 -17.30 -15.92 -6.69
N TRP A 290 -18.31 -16.49 -7.31
CA TRP A 290 -18.62 -16.27 -8.73
C TRP A 290 -19.60 -15.12 -8.94
N PHE A 291 -19.38 -14.32 -9.99
CA PHE A 291 -20.32 -13.28 -10.42
C PHE A 291 -20.15 -12.95 -11.91
N VAL A 292 -21.11 -12.27 -12.51
CA VAL A 292 -21.05 -11.81 -13.90
C VAL A 292 -21.00 -10.29 -13.97
N LYS A 293 -20.67 -9.75 -15.15
CA LYS A 293 -20.63 -8.28 -15.35
C LYS A 293 -21.97 -7.59 -15.02
N ALA A 294 -23.08 -8.29 -15.22
CA ALA A 294 -24.42 -7.76 -14.86
C ALA A 294 -24.59 -7.60 -13.35
N ASP A 295 -23.98 -8.48 -12.54
CA ASP A 295 -23.99 -8.35 -11.09
C ASP A 295 -23.10 -7.20 -10.63
N ALA A 296 -21.93 -7.04 -11.25
CA ALA A 296 -21.06 -5.88 -11.00
C ALA A 296 -21.80 -4.55 -11.17
N LYS A 297 -22.65 -4.43 -12.21
CA LYS A 297 -23.51 -3.24 -12.40
C LYS A 297 -24.51 -3.03 -11.26
N LYS A 298 -25.03 -4.09 -10.66
CA LYS A 298 -25.93 -3.99 -9.49
C LYS A 298 -25.16 -3.59 -8.24
N ILE A 299 -23.98 -4.17 -8.03
CA ILE A 299 -23.10 -3.87 -6.89
C ILE A 299 -22.66 -2.39 -6.95
N TRP A 300 -22.28 -1.92 -8.12
CA TRP A 300 -21.86 -0.53 -8.39
C TRP A 300 -22.99 0.37 -8.90
N HIS A 301 -24.20 0.21 -8.34
CA HIS A 301 -25.37 1.00 -8.74
C HIS A 301 -25.29 2.49 -8.40
N ASP A 302 -24.41 2.87 -7.45
CA ASP A 302 -24.22 4.26 -7.08
C ASP A 302 -23.69 5.11 -8.24
N LYS A 303 -24.22 6.32 -8.39
CA LYS A 303 -23.84 7.26 -9.45
C LYS A 303 -22.34 7.46 -9.59
N LYS A 304 -21.59 7.40 -8.46
CA LYS A 304 -20.12 7.57 -8.45
C LYS A 304 -19.34 6.44 -9.14
N TYR A 305 -20.00 5.30 -9.46
CA TYR A 305 -19.38 4.15 -10.15
C TYR A 305 -19.97 3.87 -11.53
N GLN A 306 -21.08 4.54 -11.90
CA GLN A 306 -21.73 4.33 -13.17
C GLN A 306 -20.78 4.52 -14.35
N ASP A 307 -20.87 3.65 -15.34
CA ASP A 307 -20.04 3.63 -16.54
C ASP A 307 -18.54 3.39 -16.31
N ARG A 308 -18.17 2.86 -15.11
CA ARG A 308 -16.78 2.51 -14.75
C ARG A 308 -16.60 1.03 -14.40
N GLU A 309 -17.61 0.22 -14.64
CA GLU A 309 -17.58 -1.20 -14.26
C GLU A 309 -16.44 -1.95 -14.96
N SER A 310 -16.13 -1.59 -16.21
CA SER A 310 -15.07 -2.26 -16.97
C SER A 310 -13.68 -1.93 -16.43
N GLU A 311 -13.44 -0.66 -16.11
CA GLU A 311 -12.18 -0.20 -15.51
C GLU A 311 -11.99 -0.77 -14.10
N LEU A 312 -13.06 -0.79 -13.30
CA LEU A 312 -13.01 -1.35 -11.95
C LEU A 312 -12.80 -2.87 -11.97
N LEU A 313 -13.45 -3.61 -12.88
CA LEU A 313 -13.20 -5.04 -13.06
C LEU A 313 -11.76 -5.31 -13.52
N LEU A 314 -11.22 -4.50 -14.42
CA LEU A 314 -9.83 -4.63 -14.86
C LEU A 314 -8.87 -4.31 -13.72
N LEU A 315 -9.17 -3.29 -12.90
CA LEU A 315 -8.40 -2.97 -11.70
C LEU A 315 -8.37 -4.17 -10.74
N MET A 316 -9.50 -4.83 -10.52
CA MET A 316 -9.57 -6.04 -9.71
C MET A 316 -8.72 -7.19 -10.27
N GLN A 317 -8.72 -7.38 -11.59
CA GLN A 317 -7.90 -8.42 -12.24
C GLN A 317 -6.40 -8.11 -12.15
N GLU A 318 -5.99 -6.88 -12.38
CA GLU A 318 -4.60 -6.44 -12.29
C GLU A 318 -4.00 -6.75 -10.92
N PHE A 319 -4.80 -6.56 -9.85
CA PHE A 319 -4.39 -6.84 -8.48
C PHE A 319 -4.73 -8.26 -8.00
N LYS A 320 -5.11 -9.16 -8.91
CA LYS A 320 -5.39 -10.56 -8.57
C LYS A 320 -6.54 -10.73 -7.55
N LEU A 321 -7.42 -9.73 -7.44
CA LEU A 321 -8.63 -9.79 -6.61
C LEU A 321 -9.72 -10.62 -7.29
N THR A 322 -9.73 -10.62 -8.61
CA THR A 322 -10.62 -11.44 -9.44
C THR A 322 -9.88 -12.03 -10.62
N TYR A 323 -10.40 -13.13 -11.14
CA TYR A 323 -9.99 -13.74 -12.39
C TYR A 323 -11.20 -13.86 -13.30
N TYR A 324 -11.03 -13.61 -14.59
CA TYR A 324 -12.08 -13.78 -15.58
C TYR A 324 -11.95 -15.14 -16.27
N ASN A 325 -13.01 -15.91 -16.25
CA ASN A 325 -13.07 -17.19 -16.97
C ASN A 325 -13.76 -16.98 -18.32
N GLU A 326 -12.98 -17.10 -19.40
CA GLU A 326 -13.45 -16.87 -20.77
C GLU A 326 -14.53 -17.86 -21.19
N THR A 327 -14.49 -19.11 -20.72
CA THR A 327 -15.44 -20.15 -21.10
C THR A 327 -16.81 -19.89 -20.47
N SER A 328 -16.86 -19.64 -19.17
CA SER A 328 -18.11 -19.40 -18.44
C SER A 328 -18.59 -17.96 -18.51
N LYS A 329 -17.74 -17.03 -19.00
CA LYS A 329 -17.99 -15.57 -18.99
C LYS A 329 -18.26 -15.02 -17.58
N LYS A 330 -17.64 -15.62 -16.57
CA LYS A 330 -17.79 -15.25 -15.15
C LYS A 330 -16.47 -14.75 -14.57
N TYR A 331 -16.58 -13.92 -13.56
CA TYR A 331 -15.48 -13.52 -12.68
C TYR A 331 -15.46 -14.41 -11.44
N ILE A 332 -14.28 -14.66 -10.90
CA ILE A 332 -14.04 -15.43 -9.68
C ILE A 332 -13.32 -14.53 -8.70
N VAL A 333 -13.78 -14.48 -7.46
CA VAL A 333 -13.09 -13.89 -6.31
C VAL A 333 -12.45 -15.03 -5.51
N PRO A 334 -11.12 -15.29 -5.62
CA PRO A 334 -10.49 -16.46 -5.00
C PRO A 334 -10.65 -16.52 -3.48
N SER A 335 -10.64 -15.37 -2.82
CA SER A 335 -10.81 -15.28 -1.37
C SER A 335 -12.23 -15.64 -0.86
N LYS A 336 -13.16 -15.91 -1.76
CA LYS A 336 -14.55 -16.29 -1.47
C LYS A 336 -14.90 -17.70 -1.96
N LEU A 337 -13.92 -18.42 -2.50
CA LEU A 337 -14.12 -19.82 -2.84
C LEU A 337 -14.27 -20.65 -1.56
N PRO A 338 -15.08 -21.71 -1.56
CA PRO A 338 -15.18 -22.62 -0.44
C PRO A 338 -13.84 -23.32 -0.18
N GLU A 339 -13.55 -23.62 1.09
CA GLU A 339 -12.31 -24.32 1.48
C GLU A 339 -12.33 -25.78 1.03
N ASP A 340 -13.51 -26.40 0.93
CA ASP A 340 -13.67 -27.79 0.48
C ASP A 340 -13.77 -27.88 -1.05
N THR A 341 -12.89 -28.68 -1.63
CA THR A 341 -12.76 -28.83 -3.10
C THR A 341 -13.89 -29.61 -3.75
N GLU A 342 -14.75 -30.29 -2.98
CA GLU A 342 -15.86 -31.06 -3.51
C GLU A 342 -16.98 -30.21 -4.15
N GLU A 343 -17.05 -28.93 -3.80
CA GLU A 343 -18.04 -27.97 -4.35
C GLU A 343 -17.47 -27.07 -5.48
N LEU A 344 -16.21 -27.22 -5.86
CA LEU A 344 -15.66 -26.42 -6.94
C LEU A 344 -16.20 -26.91 -8.29
N PRO A 345 -16.79 -26.03 -9.13
CA PRO A 345 -17.14 -26.39 -10.49
C PRO A 345 -15.88 -26.85 -11.24
N GLU A 346 -15.99 -27.91 -12.04
CA GLU A 346 -14.89 -28.48 -12.80
C GLU A 346 -14.02 -27.40 -13.46
N TRP A 347 -12.79 -27.30 -12.97
CA TRP A 347 -11.76 -26.43 -13.55
C TRP A 347 -11.22 -27.13 -14.79
N ASN A 348 -11.66 -26.75 -15.97
CA ASN A 348 -11.12 -27.28 -17.22
C ASN A 348 -9.67 -26.80 -17.39
N THR A 349 -8.70 -27.67 -17.09
CA THR A 349 -7.26 -27.46 -17.24
C THR A 349 -6.78 -27.44 -18.69
N SER A 350 -7.63 -27.39 -19.68
CA SER A 350 -7.28 -27.40 -21.12
C SER A 350 -7.02 -26.01 -21.71
N GLY A 351 -6.63 -25.04 -20.89
CA GLY A 351 -6.15 -23.74 -21.35
C GLY A 351 -4.71 -23.53 -20.88
N ASN A 352 -3.77 -23.61 -21.79
CA ASN A 352 -2.34 -23.35 -21.58
C ASN A 352 -2.11 -22.04 -20.80
N VAL A 353 -1.16 -22.16 -19.87
CA VAL A 353 -0.50 -21.08 -19.13
C VAL A 353 0.15 -20.08 -20.07
#